data_4fe070cdfb2ff2cf31898e1f8e0d5eda
#
_entry.id   4fe070cdfb2ff2cf31898e1f8e0d5eda
#
_cell.length_a   1.000
_cell.length_b   1.000
_cell.length_c   1.000
_cell.angle_alpha   90.00
_cell.angle_beta   90.00
_cell.angle_gamma   90.00
#
_symmetry.space_group_name_H-M   'P 1'
#
loop_
_entity.id
_entity.type
_entity.pdbx_description
1 polymer ?
#
loop_
_entity_poly.entity_id
_entity_poly.type
_entity_poly.pdbx_seq_one_letter_code
_entity_poly.pdbx_strand_id
1 'polypeptide(L)'
;MPYFAQAAVDSATIHFDKLYTYLVPEPLAEAVHPGSLVLVPFGRGNHPRMAVVLECTQQPEVPPRTKTVLDAAPDEARLTPDLLRLVYLLKERAFCTYYEAVKAIIPYGAQYRMVQSEDGTPRLQSQMERATENWYIAENAPEEAVRLGPKQKLALQLLQRHSMSETALETAGIHRAVLKGLLEKALIRQEKRWKAIDLYSEIPLQPEQIALTEEQQAAYEALMPAIEQGRGAAALLHGVTGSGKTLVFFKL
;
A
#
# COMPACT_ATOMS: atom_id res chain seq x y z
N MET A 1 2.37 -4.23 -29.92
CA MET A 1 1.47 -3.08 -30.24
C MET A 1 1.66 -2.04 -29.16
N PRO A 2 1.69 -0.73 -29.50
CA PRO A 2 1.77 0.34 -28.51
C PRO A 2 0.66 0.24 -27.48
N TYR A 3 1.02 0.43 -26.22
CA TYR A 3 0.14 0.31 -25.07
C TYR A 3 -0.15 1.70 -24.50
N PHE A 4 -1.41 2.01 -24.27
CA PHE A 4 -1.88 3.33 -23.85
C PHE A 4 -2.67 3.25 -22.56
N ALA A 5 -2.47 4.25 -21.72
CA ALA A 5 -3.24 4.50 -20.51
C ALA A 5 -4.17 5.70 -20.71
N GLN A 6 -5.45 5.52 -20.38
CA GLN A 6 -6.40 6.61 -20.27
C GLN A 6 -6.51 7.00 -18.79
N ALA A 7 -6.01 8.19 -18.46
CA ALA A 7 -5.80 8.61 -17.09
C ALA A 7 -6.58 9.88 -16.72
N ALA A 8 -7.10 9.87 -15.50
CA ALA A 8 -7.63 11.03 -14.81
C ALA A 8 -6.49 11.80 -14.16
N VAL A 9 -6.26 13.04 -14.56
CA VAL A 9 -5.11 13.85 -14.13
C VAL A 9 -5.48 14.76 -12.97
N ASP A 10 -4.60 14.84 -11.95
CA ASP A 10 -4.73 15.82 -10.87
C ASP A 10 -4.75 17.26 -11.43
N SER A 11 -5.54 18.11 -10.81
CA SER A 11 -5.71 19.51 -11.20
C SER A 11 -6.46 19.75 -12.53
N ALA A 12 -7.12 18.73 -13.10
CA ALA A 12 -8.10 18.94 -14.13
C ALA A 12 -9.32 19.67 -13.53
N THR A 13 -9.71 20.78 -14.13
CA THR A 13 -10.94 21.49 -13.73
C THR A 13 -12.16 20.79 -14.35
N ILE A 14 -13.36 21.01 -13.81
CA ILE A 14 -14.61 20.41 -14.31
C ILE A 14 -14.80 20.62 -15.82
N HIS A 15 -14.43 21.77 -16.34
CA HIS A 15 -14.53 22.06 -17.79
C HIS A 15 -13.57 21.24 -18.67
N PHE A 16 -12.47 20.75 -18.10
CA PHE A 16 -11.47 19.94 -18.78
C PHE A 16 -11.37 18.53 -18.20
N ASP A 17 -12.39 18.12 -17.45
CA ASP A 17 -12.44 16.81 -16.82
C ASP A 17 -12.81 15.73 -17.83
N LYS A 18 -11.76 15.11 -18.36
CA LYS A 18 -11.82 13.97 -19.29
C LYS A 18 -10.65 13.04 -19.03
N LEU A 19 -10.70 11.86 -19.56
CA LEU A 19 -9.55 10.95 -19.59
C LEU A 19 -8.57 11.41 -20.66
N TYR A 20 -7.30 11.48 -20.29
CA TYR A 20 -6.21 11.85 -21.19
C TYR A 20 -5.42 10.60 -21.55
N THR A 21 -5.13 10.45 -22.85
CA THR A 21 -4.39 9.29 -23.37
C THR A 21 -2.89 9.53 -23.31
N TYR A 22 -2.18 8.59 -22.72
CA TYR A 22 -0.72 8.57 -22.61
C TYR A 22 -0.16 7.28 -23.16
N LEU A 23 0.97 7.35 -23.85
CA LEU A 23 1.75 6.19 -24.25
C LEU A 23 2.43 5.62 -23.00
N VAL A 24 2.31 4.34 -22.79
CA VAL A 24 3.04 3.62 -21.73
C VAL A 24 4.36 3.10 -22.31
N PRO A 25 5.52 3.56 -21.83
CA PRO A 25 6.80 3.09 -22.33
C PRO A 25 7.04 1.64 -21.90
N GLU A 26 7.80 0.90 -22.70
CA GLU A 26 8.06 -0.53 -22.50
C GLU A 26 8.52 -0.89 -21.05
N PRO A 27 9.43 -0.13 -20.41
CA PRO A 27 9.84 -0.42 -19.02
C PRO A 27 8.73 -0.33 -17.98
N LEU A 28 7.63 0.39 -18.27
CA LEU A 28 6.49 0.56 -17.38
C LEU A 28 5.28 -0.30 -17.78
N ALA A 29 5.37 -1.07 -18.86
CA ALA A 29 4.23 -1.83 -19.41
C ALA A 29 3.67 -2.87 -18.43
N GLU A 30 4.53 -3.47 -17.61
CA GLU A 30 4.14 -4.44 -16.58
C GLU A 30 3.61 -3.80 -15.30
N ALA A 31 3.87 -2.50 -15.08
CA ALA A 31 3.45 -1.78 -13.87
C ALA A 31 2.18 -0.94 -14.09
N VAL A 32 1.82 -0.64 -15.34
CA VAL A 32 0.70 0.25 -15.65
C VAL A 32 -0.53 -0.54 -16.08
N HIS A 33 -1.52 -0.59 -15.21
CA HIS A 33 -2.82 -1.23 -15.40
C HIS A 33 -3.96 -0.30 -14.99
N PRO A 34 -5.23 -0.62 -15.28
CA PRO A 34 -6.35 0.10 -14.69
C PRO A 34 -6.25 0.13 -13.16
N GLY A 35 -6.33 1.31 -12.57
CA GLY A 35 -6.14 1.58 -11.14
C GLY A 35 -4.74 2.06 -10.76
N SER A 36 -3.73 1.95 -11.63
CA SER A 36 -2.38 2.39 -11.33
C SER A 36 -2.29 3.90 -11.15
N LEU A 37 -1.56 4.33 -10.12
CA LEU A 37 -1.16 5.71 -9.92
C LEU A 37 0.11 5.96 -10.74
N VAL A 38 0.06 6.97 -11.60
CA VAL A 38 1.14 7.29 -12.53
C VAL A 38 1.50 8.77 -12.47
N LEU A 39 2.70 9.11 -12.94
CA LEU A 39 3.16 10.46 -13.16
C LEU A 39 3.14 10.75 -14.67
N VAL A 40 2.51 11.86 -15.05
CA VAL A 40 2.32 12.21 -16.47
C VAL A 40 2.64 13.69 -16.74
N PRO A 41 3.15 14.04 -17.93
CA PRO A 41 3.32 15.43 -18.32
C PRO A 41 1.97 16.03 -18.73
N PHE A 42 1.55 17.13 -18.09
CA PHE A 42 0.25 17.75 -18.31
C PHE A 42 0.36 19.22 -18.74
N GLY A 43 -0.63 19.68 -19.50
CA GLY A 43 -0.72 21.06 -19.98
C GLY A 43 0.31 21.41 -21.07
N ARG A 44 0.35 22.68 -21.48
CA ARG A 44 1.28 23.16 -22.52
C ARG A 44 2.74 23.13 -22.06
N GLY A 45 2.98 23.32 -20.77
CA GLY A 45 4.32 23.31 -20.17
C GLY A 45 4.85 21.91 -19.81
N ASN A 46 4.13 20.84 -20.12
CA ASN A 46 4.51 19.46 -19.75
C ASN A 46 4.86 19.30 -18.27
N HIS A 47 4.18 20.05 -17.37
CA HIS A 47 4.43 19.94 -15.94
C HIS A 47 4.04 18.52 -15.45
N PRO A 48 4.91 17.86 -14.69
CA PRO A 48 4.57 16.56 -14.11
C PRO A 48 3.36 16.67 -13.18
N ARG A 49 2.39 15.76 -13.35
CA ARG A 49 1.18 15.66 -12.53
C ARG A 49 0.89 14.21 -12.21
N MET A 50 0.35 13.99 -11.03
CA MET A 50 -0.18 12.68 -10.68
C MET A 50 -1.46 12.42 -11.47
N ALA A 51 -1.67 11.17 -11.84
CA ALA A 51 -2.87 10.70 -12.52
C ALA A 51 -3.18 9.27 -12.13
N VAL A 52 -4.45 8.90 -12.21
CA VAL A 52 -4.86 7.50 -12.03
C VAL A 52 -5.35 6.96 -13.37
N VAL A 53 -4.82 5.82 -13.75
CA VAL A 53 -5.21 5.11 -14.97
C VAL A 53 -6.58 4.48 -14.73
N LEU A 54 -7.57 4.84 -15.53
CA LEU A 54 -8.90 4.24 -15.46
C LEU A 54 -9.07 3.13 -16.47
N GLU A 55 -8.48 3.27 -17.65
CA GLU A 55 -8.58 2.29 -18.74
C GLU A 55 -7.22 2.12 -19.43
N CYS A 56 -7.00 0.94 -20.00
CA CYS A 56 -5.84 0.67 -20.85
C CYS A 56 -6.29 0.14 -22.19
N THR A 57 -5.62 0.57 -23.28
CA THR A 57 -5.93 0.15 -24.63
C THR A 57 -4.67 -0.14 -25.43
N GLN A 58 -4.78 -0.95 -26.46
CA GLN A 58 -3.73 -1.19 -27.44
C GLN A 58 -4.20 -0.66 -28.80
N GLN A 59 -3.35 0.08 -29.46
CA GLN A 59 -3.65 0.64 -30.79
C GLN A 59 -2.48 0.35 -31.74
N PRO A 60 -2.72 0.20 -33.04
CA PRO A 60 -1.67 -0.11 -34.02
C PRO A 60 -0.69 1.05 -34.23
N GLU A 61 -1.14 2.27 -34.03
CA GLU A 61 -0.36 3.49 -34.25
C GLU A 61 -0.39 4.42 -33.06
N VAL A 62 0.71 5.18 -32.87
CA VAL A 62 0.80 6.22 -31.84
C VAL A 62 0.27 7.53 -32.44
N PRO A 63 -0.84 8.08 -31.92
CA PRO A 63 -1.35 9.37 -32.43
C PRO A 63 -0.31 10.50 -32.29
N PRO A 64 -0.25 11.45 -33.24
CA PRO A 64 0.67 12.57 -33.15
C PRO A 64 0.51 13.33 -31.83
N ARG A 65 1.63 13.76 -31.23
CA ARG A 65 1.69 14.53 -29.96
C ARG A 65 1.20 13.77 -28.72
N THR A 66 1.05 12.43 -28.77
CA THR A 66 0.78 11.63 -27.59
C THR A 66 1.95 11.75 -26.60
N LYS A 67 1.65 12.10 -25.36
CA LYS A 67 2.64 12.21 -24.28
C LYS A 67 2.84 10.84 -23.63
N THR A 68 3.98 10.66 -22.99
CA THR A 68 4.39 9.39 -22.40
C THR A 68 4.28 9.44 -20.88
N VAL A 69 3.89 8.35 -20.25
CA VAL A 69 3.94 8.16 -18.79
C VAL A 69 5.39 8.29 -18.33
N LEU A 70 5.62 9.06 -17.26
CA LEU A 70 6.95 9.35 -16.72
C LEU A 70 7.37 8.34 -15.66
N ASP A 71 6.43 7.94 -14.79
CA ASP A 71 6.67 7.03 -13.66
C ASP A 71 5.37 6.36 -13.25
N ALA A 72 5.47 5.22 -12.56
CA ALA A 72 4.33 4.50 -12.00
C ALA A 72 4.62 4.10 -10.55
N ALA A 73 3.62 4.22 -9.69
CA ALA A 73 3.69 3.70 -8.32
C ALA A 73 3.66 2.16 -8.34
N PRO A 74 4.20 1.51 -7.29
CA PRO A 74 4.12 0.05 -7.15
C PRO A 74 2.68 -0.47 -7.17
N ASP A 75 2.50 -1.74 -7.53
CA ASP A 75 1.18 -2.37 -7.71
C ASP A 75 0.31 -2.36 -6.45
N GLU A 76 0.93 -2.32 -5.27
CA GLU A 76 0.24 -2.19 -3.98
C GLU A 76 -0.54 -0.87 -3.84
N ALA A 77 -0.18 0.15 -4.62
CA ALA A 77 -0.89 1.43 -4.66
C ALA A 77 -2.06 1.45 -5.65
N ARG A 78 -2.29 0.37 -6.37
CA ARG A 78 -3.32 0.26 -7.40
C ARG A 78 -4.71 0.19 -6.80
N LEU A 79 -5.64 0.96 -7.34
CA LEU A 79 -7.07 0.82 -7.02
C LEU A 79 -7.60 -0.52 -7.54
N THR A 80 -8.35 -1.21 -6.69
CA THR A 80 -9.03 -2.45 -7.08
C THR A 80 -10.14 -2.17 -8.11
N PRO A 81 -10.60 -3.19 -8.86
CA PRO A 81 -11.69 -3.02 -9.82
C PRO A 81 -12.98 -2.45 -9.20
N ASP A 82 -13.27 -2.78 -7.95
CA ASP A 82 -14.45 -2.24 -7.25
C ASP A 82 -14.28 -0.77 -6.90
N LEU A 83 -13.09 -0.35 -6.49
CA LEU A 83 -12.78 1.06 -6.27
C LEU A 83 -12.81 1.87 -7.57
N LEU A 84 -12.39 1.28 -8.70
CA LEU A 84 -12.55 1.92 -10.01
C LEU A 84 -14.03 2.12 -10.37
N ARG A 85 -14.88 1.12 -10.14
CA ARG A 85 -16.34 1.29 -10.32
C ARG A 85 -16.89 2.41 -9.46
N LEU A 86 -16.39 2.52 -8.22
CA LEU A 86 -16.79 3.60 -7.30
C LEU A 86 -16.37 4.98 -7.85
N VAL A 87 -15.21 5.11 -8.50
CA VAL A 87 -14.81 6.38 -9.17
C VAL A 87 -15.86 6.81 -10.19
N TYR A 88 -16.30 5.90 -11.07
CA TYR A 88 -17.32 6.20 -12.07
C TYR A 88 -18.67 6.54 -11.42
N LEU A 89 -19.07 5.80 -10.38
CA LEU A 89 -20.30 6.06 -9.65
C LEU A 89 -20.31 7.44 -8.98
N LEU A 90 -19.19 7.82 -8.35
CA LEU A 90 -19.03 9.15 -7.74
C LEU A 90 -19.04 10.24 -8.79
N LYS A 91 -18.37 10.03 -9.93
CA LYS A 91 -18.37 10.96 -11.05
C LYS A 91 -19.78 11.20 -11.61
N GLU A 92 -20.59 10.16 -11.70
CA GLU A 92 -21.98 10.23 -12.20
C GLU A 92 -22.93 10.91 -11.20
N ARG A 93 -22.75 10.64 -9.90
CA ARG A 93 -23.70 11.04 -8.86
C ARG A 93 -23.31 12.25 -8.05
N ALA A 94 -22.02 12.60 -8.02
CA ALA A 94 -21.50 13.75 -7.31
C ALA A 94 -20.94 14.77 -8.31
N PHE A 95 -21.03 16.05 -7.95
CA PHE A 95 -20.48 17.14 -8.78
C PHE A 95 -18.97 17.26 -8.55
N CYS A 96 -18.21 16.29 -9.04
CA CYS A 96 -16.75 16.19 -8.87
C CYS A 96 -16.06 15.79 -10.17
N THR A 97 -14.74 16.00 -10.25
CA THR A 97 -13.89 15.47 -11.32
C THR A 97 -13.55 14.00 -11.08
N TYR A 98 -13.08 13.28 -12.10
CA TYR A 98 -12.58 11.90 -11.93
C TYR A 98 -11.50 11.81 -10.85
N TYR A 99 -10.56 12.78 -10.84
CA TYR A 99 -9.48 12.74 -9.87
C TYR A 99 -9.91 13.12 -8.45
N GLU A 100 -10.91 14.00 -8.30
CA GLU A 100 -11.54 14.27 -6.98
C GLU A 100 -12.25 13.03 -6.43
N ALA A 101 -12.94 12.27 -7.28
CA ALA A 101 -13.51 10.99 -6.89
C ALA A 101 -12.43 10.01 -6.41
N VAL A 102 -11.29 9.93 -7.10
CA VAL A 102 -10.13 9.12 -6.66
C VAL A 102 -9.61 9.59 -5.31
N LYS A 103 -9.43 10.91 -5.11
CA LYS A 103 -8.97 11.46 -3.82
C LYS A 103 -9.90 11.13 -2.65
N ALA A 104 -11.22 11.09 -2.91
CA ALA A 104 -12.19 10.73 -1.89
C ALA A 104 -12.11 9.24 -1.47
N ILE A 105 -11.62 8.38 -2.36
CA ILE A 105 -11.49 6.94 -2.13
C ILE A 105 -10.17 6.60 -1.42
N ILE A 106 -9.08 7.30 -1.77
CA ILE A 106 -7.75 7.01 -1.22
C ILE A 106 -7.65 7.53 0.22
N PRO A 107 -7.35 6.68 1.22
CA PRO A 107 -7.13 7.12 2.59
C PRO A 107 -5.98 8.13 2.69
N TYR A 108 -6.09 9.08 3.62
CA TYR A 108 -5.08 10.13 3.82
C TYR A 108 -3.65 9.58 4.00
N GLY A 109 -3.49 8.47 4.72
CA GLY A 109 -2.18 7.85 4.94
C GLY A 109 -1.60 7.07 3.75
N ALA A 110 -2.41 6.75 2.74
CA ALA A 110 -1.98 5.97 1.57
C ALA A 110 -1.60 6.85 0.37
N GLN A 111 -1.38 8.14 0.59
CA GLN A 111 -1.08 9.09 -0.47
C GLN A 111 0.38 8.99 -0.95
N TYR A 112 0.57 9.30 -2.22
CA TYR A 112 1.87 9.49 -2.85
C TYR A 112 2.15 10.96 -3.06
N ARG A 113 3.41 11.32 -3.17
CA ARG A 113 3.88 12.66 -3.56
C ARG A 113 4.87 12.54 -4.71
N MET A 114 4.97 13.59 -5.48
CA MET A 114 6.02 13.73 -6.47
C MET A 114 7.30 14.23 -5.79
N VAL A 115 8.41 13.58 -6.06
CA VAL A 115 9.76 13.98 -5.64
C VAL A 115 10.67 14.07 -6.86
N GLN A 116 11.76 14.78 -6.74
CA GLN A 116 12.84 14.75 -7.75
C GLN A 116 13.92 13.76 -7.28
N SER A 117 14.31 12.85 -8.17
CA SER A 117 15.47 11.99 -7.97
C SER A 117 16.78 12.79 -8.07
N GLU A 118 17.89 12.19 -7.69
CA GLU A 118 19.23 12.83 -7.75
C GLU A 118 19.61 13.28 -9.18
N ASP A 119 19.10 12.59 -10.19
CA ASP A 119 19.26 12.93 -11.61
C ASP A 119 18.27 14.00 -12.12
N GLY A 120 17.43 14.56 -11.22
CA GLY A 120 16.42 15.55 -11.55
C GLY A 120 15.14 14.99 -12.20
N THR A 121 15.02 13.66 -12.36
CA THR A 121 13.79 13.06 -12.90
C THR A 121 12.68 13.05 -11.85
N PRO A 122 11.43 13.40 -12.24
CA PRO A 122 10.31 13.32 -11.30
C PRO A 122 9.90 11.88 -11.06
N ARG A 123 9.68 11.53 -9.78
CA ARG A 123 9.29 10.18 -9.32
C ARG A 123 8.14 10.24 -8.33
N LEU A 124 7.42 9.14 -8.23
CA LEU A 124 6.40 8.92 -7.20
C LEU A 124 7.02 8.29 -5.95
N GLN A 125 6.77 8.90 -4.79
CA GLN A 125 7.20 8.40 -3.50
C GLN A 125 6.01 8.28 -2.57
N SER A 126 5.88 7.12 -1.89
CA SER A 126 4.86 6.94 -0.85
C SER A 126 5.09 7.93 0.31
N GLN A 127 4.01 8.52 0.81
CA GLN A 127 4.05 9.32 2.03
C GLN A 127 3.99 8.44 3.29
N MET A 128 3.62 7.18 3.15
CA MET A 128 3.73 6.22 4.23
C MET A 128 5.19 5.81 4.42
N GLU A 129 5.85 6.41 5.38
CA GLU A 129 7.08 5.85 5.93
C GLU A 129 6.71 4.62 6.77
N ARG A 130 6.63 3.47 6.11
CA ARG A 130 6.57 2.22 6.86
C ARG A 130 7.91 2.04 7.55
N ALA A 131 7.91 2.03 8.87
CA ALA A 131 9.10 1.69 9.62
C ALA A 131 9.62 0.33 9.13
N THR A 132 10.87 0.31 8.70
CA THR A 132 11.56 -0.94 8.33
C THR A 132 12.56 -1.30 9.40
N GLU A 133 12.76 -2.57 9.63
CA GLU A 133 13.82 -3.09 10.47
C GLU A 133 14.71 -4.05 9.68
N ASN A 134 15.96 -4.16 10.12
CA ASN A 134 16.90 -5.09 9.52
C ASN A 134 16.59 -6.50 10.02
N TRP A 135 16.49 -7.43 9.10
CA TRP A 135 16.38 -8.86 9.36
C TRP A 135 17.66 -9.55 8.88
N TYR A 136 18.07 -10.56 9.60
CA TYR A 136 19.26 -11.34 9.29
C TYR A 136 18.89 -12.79 9.05
N ILE A 137 19.55 -13.40 8.07
CA ILE A 137 19.28 -14.75 7.58
C ILE A 137 20.62 -15.45 7.43
N ALA A 138 20.74 -16.68 7.93
CA ALA A 138 21.93 -17.48 7.73
C ALA A 138 22.08 -17.88 6.26
N GLU A 139 23.29 -17.81 5.74
CA GLU A 139 23.65 -18.35 4.43
C GLU A 139 24.25 -19.76 4.58
N ASN A 140 24.06 -20.60 3.55
CA ASN A 140 24.61 -21.95 3.51
C ASN A 140 26.12 -21.92 3.16
N ALA A 141 26.92 -21.31 4.03
CA ALA A 141 28.36 -21.27 3.85
C ALA A 141 29.04 -22.33 4.75
N PRO A 142 30.11 -22.99 4.29
CA PRO A 142 30.82 -23.98 5.09
C PRO A 142 31.47 -23.33 6.32
N GLU A 143 30.96 -23.65 7.50
CA GLU A 143 31.45 -23.14 8.80
C GLU A 143 32.90 -23.52 9.12
N GLU A 144 33.38 -24.65 8.57
CA GLU A 144 34.64 -25.26 8.92
C GLU A 144 35.87 -24.44 8.54
N ALA A 145 35.72 -23.46 7.64
CA ALA A 145 36.83 -22.64 7.14
C ALA A 145 37.04 -21.31 7.91
N VAL A 146 36.15 -20.94 8.84
CA VAL A 146 36.15 -19.58 9.41
C VAL A 146 36.22 -19.60 10.94
N ARG A 147 37.24 -18.95 11.53
CA ARG A 147 37.31 -18.77 12.99
C ARG A 147 36.20 -17.81 13.45
N LEU A 148 35.28 -18.35 14.28
CA LEU A 148 34.17 -17.61 14.87
C LEU A 148 34.37 -17.45 16.39
N GLY A 149 34.11 -16.25 16.88
CA GLY A 149 34.03 -15.98 18.32
C GLY A 149 32.74 -16.56 18.95
N PRO A 150 32.69 -16.70 20.29
CA PRO A 150 31.54 -17.31 20.96
C PRO A 150 30.19 -16.68 20.60
N LYS A 151 30.12 -15.35 20.57
CA LYS A 151 28.91 -14.62 20.20
C LYS A 151 28.52 -14.76 18.72
N GLN A 152 29.50 -14.90 17.81
CA GLN A 152 29.25 -15.15 16.39
C GLN A 152 28.67 -16.55 16.19
N LYS A 153 29.19 -17.56 16.90
CA LYS A 153 28.64 -18.93 16.87
C LYS A 153 27.19 -18.95 17.36
N LEU A 154 26.90 -18.29 18.49
CA LEU A 154 25.54 -18.21 19.02
C LEU A 154 24.59 -17.52 18.03
N ALA A 155 24.99 -16.41 17.44
CA ALA A 155 24.19 -15.70 16.47
C ALA A 155 23.89 -16.59 15.25
N LEU A 156 24.90 -17.30 14.72
CA LEU A 156 24.72 -18.19 13.58
C LEU A 156 23.79 -19.36 13.90
N GLN A 157 23.91 -19.97 15.07
CA GLN A 157 23.00 -21.04 15.52
C GLN A 157 21.55 -20.59 15.64
N LEU A 158 21.31 -19.35 16.12
CA LEU A 158 19.98 -18.78 16.16
C LEU A 158 19.42 -18.55 14.75
N LEU A 159 20.22 -17.97 13.87
CA LEU A 159 19.83 -17.64 12.51
C LEU A 159 19.66 -18.85 11.58
N GLN A 160 20.34 -19.97 11.87
CA GLN A 160 20.13 -21.25 11.17
C GLN A 160 18.75 -21.86 11.46
N ARG A 161 18.15 -21.56 12.60
CA ARG A 161 16.81 -22.05 12.95
C ARG A 161 15.71 -21.23 12.27
N HIS A 162 15.84 -19.92 12.26
CA HIS A 162 14.91 -18.98 11.62
C HIS A 162 15.56 -17.61 11.45
N SER A 163 15.07 -16.84 10.47
CA SER A 163 15.47 -15.45 10.31
C SER A 163 15.01 -14.62 11.51
N MET A 164 15.82 -13.65 11.95
CA MET A 164 15.53 -12.80 13.12
C MET A 164 15.75 -11.33 12.80
N SER A 165 14.95 -10.46 13.44
CA SER A 165 15.15 -9.02 13.36
C SER A 165 16.34 -8.57 14.21
N GLU A 166 16.87 -7.37 13.90
CA GLU A 166 17.95 -6.76 14.67
C GLU A 166 17.57 -6.62 16.14
N THR A 167 16.34 -6.17 16.42
CA THR A 167 15.81 -6.02 17.78
C THR A 167 15.76 -7.36 18.54
N ALA A 168 15.32 -8.43 17.88
CA ALA A 168 15.26 -9.76 18.50
C ALA A 168 16.67 -10.30 18.82
N LEU A 169 17.64 -10.06 17.94
CA LEU A 169 19.04 -10.43 18.17
C LEU A 169 19.69 -9.63 19.28
N GLU A 170 19.41 -8.33 19.36
CA GLU A 170 19.89 -7.49 20.48
C GLU A 170 19.32 -7.96 21.82
N THR A 171 18.05 -8.34 21.89
CA THR A 171 17.43 -8.93 23.08
C THR A 171 18.11 -10.25 23.47
N ALA A 172 18.58 -11.03 22.48
CA ALA A 172 19.37 -12.24 22.69
C ALA A 172 20.86 -11.97 23.02
N GLY A 173 21.25 -10.70 23.22
CA GLY A 173 22.61 -10.29 23.55
C GLY A 173 23.60 -10.22 22.36
N ILE A 174 23.08 -10.25 21.13
CA ILE A 174 23.86 -10.15 19.89
C ILE A 174 23.82 -8.72 19.39
N HIS A 175 24.91 -7.99 19.56
CA HIS A 175 25.02 -6.58 19.14
C HIS A 175 25.46 -6.45 17.66
N ARG A 176 25.21 -5.29 17.06
CA ARG A 176 25.53 -4.92 15.67
C ARG A 176 26.97 -5.29 15.24
N ALA A 177 27.95 -5.13 16.11
CA ALA A 177 29.34 -5.44 15.80
C ALA A 177 29.54 -6.93 15.46
N VAL A 178 28.81 -7.83 16.14
CA VAL A 178 28.83 -9.27 15.89
C VAL A 178 28.22 -9.57 14.53
N LEU A 179 27.08 -8.95 14.21
CA LEU A 179 26.36 -9.10 12.95
C LEU A 179 27.21 -8.59 11.76
N LYS A 180 27.85 -7.42 11.93
CA LYS A 180 28.75 -6.88 10.93
C LYS A 180 29.88 -7.85 10.60
N GLY A 181 30.52 -8.45 11.61
CA GLY A 181 31.57 -9.42 11.41
C GLY A 181 31.09 -10.72 10.74
N LEU A 182 29.82 -11.10 10.88
CA LEU A 182 29.23 -12.24 10.16
C LEU A 182 28.87 -11.89 8.72
N LEU A 183 28.40 -10.66 8.46
CA LEU A 183 28.17 -10.14 7.11
C LEU A 183 29.46 -10.06 6.30
N GLU A 184 30.56 -9.54 6.88
CA GLU A 184 31.87 -9.46 6.23
C GLU A 184 32.41 -10.85 5.86
N LYS A 185 32.02 -11.87 6.62
CA LYS A 185 32.39 -13.28 6.36
C LYS A 185 31.41 -13.99 5.43
N ALA A 186 30.39 -13.30 4.92
CA ALA A 186 29.33 -13.85 4.05
C ALA A 186 28.58 -15.06 4.66
N LEU A 187 28.53 -15.17 6.00
CA LEU A 187 27.82 -16.24 6.71
C LEU A 187 26.36 -15.93 6.96
N ILE A 188 25.98 -14.66 6.86
CA ILE A 188 24.62 -14.17 6.96
C ILE A 188 24.37 -13.10 5.91
N ARG A 189 23.11 -12.89 5.53
CA ARG A 189 22.68 -11.77 4.71
C ARG A 189 21.69 -10.90 5.48
N GLN A 190 21.62 -9.64 5.11
CA GLN A 190 20.70 -8.66 5.68
C GLN A 190 19.59 -8.33 4.68
N GLU A 191 18.36 -8.33 5.15
CA GLU A 191 17.19 -7.86 4.41
C GLU A 191 16.47 -6.76 5.20
N LYS A 192 15.94 -5.78 4.50
CA LYS A 192 15.00 -4.83 5.11
C LYS A 192 13.58 -5.39 5.01
N ARG A 193 12.94 -5.59 6.15
CA ARG A 193 11.53 -6.00 6.22
C ARG A 193 10.71 -4.94 6.92
N TRP A 194 9.42 -4.89 6.61
CA TRP A 194 8.49 -4.02 7.31
C TRP A 194 8.47 -4.35 8.80
N LYS A 195 8.62 -3.32 9.63
CA LYS A 195 8.43 -3.50 11.07
C LYS A 195 6.94 -3.64 11.34
N ALA A 196 6.50 -4.78 11.83
CA ALA A 196 5.15 -4.92 12.34
C ALA A 196 5.01 -3.97 13.55
N ILE A 197 4.13 -2.98 13.43
CA ILE A 197 3.80 -2.13 14.57
C ILE A 197 2.77 -2.92 15.37
N ASP A 198 3.24 -3.60 16.40
CA ASP A 198 2.35 -4.19 17.40
C ASP A 198 1.96 -3.12 18.41
N LEU A 199 0.90 -2.39 18.07
CA LEU A 199 0.36 -1.32 18.93
C LEU A 199 -0.29 -1.85 20.20
N TYR A 200 -0.48 -3.16 20.31
CA TYR A 200 -1.31 -3.79 21.35
C TYR A 200 -0.55 -4.81 22.22
N SER A 201 0.73 -5.10 21.94
CA SER A 201 1.51 -6.10 22.69
C SER A 201 1.65 -5.77 24.18
N GLU A 202 1.60 -4.49 24.53
CA GLU A 202 1.71 -4.02 25.92
C GLU A 202 0.35 -3.81 26.60
N ILE A 203 -0.74 -3.87 25.83
CA ILE A 203 -2.10 -3.74 26.38
C ILE A 203 -2.56 -5.15 26.78
N PRO A 204 -2.72 -5.46 28.08
CA PRO A 204 -3.32 -6.71 28.47
C PRO A 204 -4.73 -6.77 27.89
N LEU A 205 -4.90 -7.57 26.84
CA LEU A 205 -6.23 -7.89 26.32
C LEU A 205 -6.98 -8.63 27.41
N GLN A 206 -7.66 -7.91 28.28
CA GLN A 206 -8.72 -8.48 29.07
C GLN A 206 -9.88 -8.73 28.10
N PRO A 207 -10.26 -9.98 27.85
CA PRO A 207 -11.48 -10.26 27.12
C PRO A 207 -12.65 -9.89 28.04
N GLU A 208 -12.92 -8.61 28.19
CA GLU A 208 -14.20 -8.19 28.69
C GLU A 208 -15.22 -8.73 27.71
N GLN A 209 -15.99 -9.72 28.18
CA GLN A 209 -17.19 -10.16 27.49
C GLN A 209 -18.20 -9.03 27.58
N ILE A 210 -18.02 -8.00 26.75
CA ILE A 210 -18.97 -6.93 26.65
C ILE A 210 -20.25 -7.53 26.05
N ALA A 211 -21.21 -7.80 26.91
CA ALA A 211 -22.53 -8.28 26.51
C ALA A 211 -23.29 -7.11 25.85
N LEU A 212 -23.95 -7.40 24.75
CA LEU A 212 -24.88 -6.48 24.12
C LEU A 212 -26.14 -6.36 25.01
N THR A 213 -26.72 -5.18 25.07
CA THR A 213 -28.08 -5.02 25.61
C THR A 213 -29.09 -5.72 24.70
N GLU A 214 -30.32 -5.94 25.19
CA GLU A 214 -31.38 -6.58 24.38
C GLU A 214 -31.64 -5.84 23.07
N GLU A 215 -31.65 -4.50 23.09
CA GLU A 215 -31.87 -3.68 21.90
C GLU A 215 -30.67 -3.77 20.93
N GLN A 216 -29.44 -3.78 21.45
CA GLN A 216 -28.22 -3.94 20.65
C GLN A 216 -28.13 -5.34 20.03
N GLN A 217 -28.53 -6.36 20.80
CA GLN A 217 -28.58 -7.75 20.31
C GLN A 217 -29.60 -7.91 19.20
N ALA A 218 -30.80 -7.33 19.34
CA ALA A 218 -31.81 -7.34 18.29
C ALA A 218 -31.32 -6.64 17.00
N ALA A 219 -30.61 -5.51 17.14
CA ALA A 219 -30.01 -4.81 16.00
C ALA A 219 -28.91 -5.66 15.32
N TYR A 220 -28.07 -6.32 16.10
CA TYR A 220 -27.03 -7.23 15.60
C TYR A 220 -27.64 -8.38 14.80
N GLU A 221 -28.65 -9.07 15.38
CA GLU A 221 -29.32 -10.19 14.72
C GLU A 221 -30.06 -9.79 13.44
N ALA A 222 -30.58 -8.58 13.38
CA ALA A 222 -31.21 -8.03 12.17
C ALA A 222 -30.21 -7.76 11.03
N LEU A 223 -28.94 -7.43 11.34
CA LEU A 223 -27.91 -7.08 10.37
C LEU A 223 -27.09 -8.29 9.88
N MET A 224 -26.89 -9.28 10.74
CA MET A 224 -26.06 -10.44 10.44
C MET A 224 -26.42 -11.19 9.14
N PRO A 225 -27.71 -11.45 8.82
CA PRO A 225 -28.07 -12.15 7.59
C PRO A 225 -27.60 -11.45 6.30
N ALA A 226 -27.54 -10.12 6.30
CA ALA A 226 -27.05 -9.36 5.14
C ALA A 226 -25.52 -9.54 4.94
N ILE A 227 -24.78 -9.62 6.04
CA ILE A 227 -23.33 -9.86 6.02
C ILE A 227 -23.01 -11.28 5.59
N GLU A 228 -23.69 -12.28 6.16
CA GLU A 228 -23.50 -13.69 5.83
C GLU A 228 -23.81 -14.02 4.37
N GLN A 229 -24.80 -13.35 3.79
CA GLN A 229 -25.17 -13.51 2.38
C GLN A 229 -24.19 -12.82 1.41
N GLY A 230 -23.25 -12.02 1.90
CA GLY A 230 -22.30 -11.26 1.06
C GLY A 230 -22.97 -10.28 0.11
N ARG A 231 -24.20 -9.85 0.39
CA ARG A 231 -24.97 -8.92 -0.42
C ARG A 231 -24.78 -7.51 0.08
N GLY A 232 -24.55 -6.57 -0.84
CA GLY A 232 -24.59 -5.16 -0.51
C GLY A 232 -25.98 -4.78 0.01
N ALA A 233 -26.04 -4.29 1.24
CA ALA A 233 -27.26 -3.82 1.88
C ALA A 233 -27.01 -2.45 2.54
N ALA A 234 -28.05 -1.64 2.65
CA ALA A 234 -28.01 -0.41 3.41
C ALA A 234 -28.98 -0.52 4.60
N ALA A 235 -28.46 -0.24 5.78
CA ALA A 235 -29.25 -0.25 7.01
C ALA A 235 -28.97 1.02 7.82
N LEU A 236 -29.99 1.54 8.47
CA LEU A 236 -29.87 2.67 9.39
C LEU A 236 -29.97 2.19 10.83
N LEU A 237 -28.84 2.23 11.55
CA LEU A 237 -28.83 2.01 12.99
C LEU A 237 -29.09 3.34 13.70
N HIS A 238 -30.33 3.54 14.16
CA HIS A 238 -30.77 4.75 14.84
C HIS A 238 -30.65 4.62 16.36
N GLY A 239 -30.17 5.65 17.04
CA GLY A 239 -30.06 5.69 18.51
C GLY A 239 -29.39 6.99 18.97
N VAL A 240 -29.64 7.37 20.23
CA VAL A 240 -29.03 8.56 20.85
C VAL A 240 -27.51 8.44 20.98
N THR A 241 -26.85 9.58 21.19
CA THR A 241 -25.40 9.57 21.48
C THR A 241 -25.14 8.77 22.77
N GLY A 242 -24.14 7.89 22.77
CA GLY A 242 -23.83 7.04 23.92
C GLY A 242 -24.65 5.74 24.01
N SER A 243 -25.59 5.45 23.09
CA SER A 243 -26.37 4.20 23.09
C SER A 243 -25.57 2.95 22.68
N GLY A 244 -24.27 3.05 22.49
CA GLY A 244 -23.41 1.90 22.16
C GLY A 244 -23.53 1.39 20.73
N LYS A 245 -23.97 2.20 19.76
CA LYS A 245 -24.03 1.83 18.33
C LYS A 245 -22.70 1.28 17.81
N THR A 246 -21.59 1.88 18.22
CA THR A 246 -20.24 1.44 17.85
C THR A 246 -19.95 0.01 18.30
N LEU A 247 -20.49 -0.41 19.45
CA LEU A 247 -20.34 -1.77 19.95
C LEU A 247 -21.02 -2.79 19.02
N VAL A 248 -22.21 -2.46 18.50
CA VAL A 248 -22.88 -3.31 17.49
C VAL A 248 -22.02 -3.46 16.25
N PHE A 249 -21.41 -2.38 15.74
CA PHE A 249 -20.51 -2.44 14.59
C PHE A 249 -19.24 -3.28 14.86
N PHE A 250 -18.69 -3.24 16.06
CA PHE A 250 -17.54 -4.09 16.42
C PHE A 250 -17.89 -5.58 16.56
N LYS A 251 -19.16 -5.91 16.77
CA LYS A 251 -19.60 -7.29 16.87
C LYS A 251 -19.99 -7.89 15.50
N LEU A 252 -20.36 -7.05 14.53
CA LEU A 252 -20.61 -7.41 13.13
C LEU A 252 -19.30 -7.67 12.39
#